data_a3953cfc2b55a17a4a9305e672415afc
#
_entry.id   a3953cfc2b55a17a4a9305e672415afc
#
_cell.length_a   1.000
_cell.length_b   1.000
_cell.length_c   1.000
_cell.angle_alpha   90.00
_cell.angle_beta   90.00
_cell.angle_gamma   90.00
#
_symmetry.space_group_name_H-M   'P 1'
#
loop_
_entity.id
_entity.type
_entity.pdbx_description
1 polymer ?
#
loop_
_entity_poly.entity_id
_entity_poly.type
_entity_poly.pdbx_seq_one_letter_code
_entity_poly.pdbx_strand_id
1 'polypeptide(L)'
;MSKQAQKHRDFLLKTYGHLYEKHFSSRSGCFYCGELAGTVDHCPPIIFCDTKDQKWFKEKNIKFYKVSCCSDCNRKLGAKQLFTLFDRANYILNKLETSSNKVVNWSQDEMQEMSAMFEKMIQARQDRNKTLFERVRFCQELVVKPNDFPLEEM
;
A
#
# COMPACT_ATOMS: atom_id res chain seq x y z
N MET A 1 7.83 -12.81 -11.83
CA MET A 1 6.51 -13.47 -12.06
C MET A 1 6.66 -14.44 -13.23
N SER A 2 6.14 -15.65 -13.12
CA SER A 2 6.16 -16.61 -14.23
C SER A 2 5.22 -16.15 -15.35
N LYS A 3 5.52 -16.59 -16.61
CA LYS A 3 4.62 -16.29 -17.77
C LYS A 3 3.18 -16.80 -17.55
N GLN A 4 3.04 -17.91 -16.82
CA GLN A 4 1.72 -18.48 -16.50
C GLN A 4 0.95 -17.61 -15.49
N ALA A 5 1.63 -17.10 -14.45
CA ALA A 5 1.03 -16.19 -13.48
C ALA A 5 0.60 -14.87 -14.13
N GLN A 6 1.39 -14.36 -15.08
CA GLN A 6 1.01 -13.16 -15.84
C GLN A 6 -0.23 -13.39 -16.68
N LYS A 7 -0.29 -14.49 -17.42
CA LYS A 7 -1.48 -14.85 -18.22
C LYS A 7 -2.74 -15.00 -17.36
N HIS A 8 -2.61 -15.61 -16.19
CA HIS A 8 -3.73 -15.75 -15.27
C HIS A 8 -4.20 -14.38 -14.75
N ARG A 9 -3.28 -13.50 -14.37
CA ARG A 9 -3.60 -12.13 -13.97
C ARG A 9 -4.29 -11.34 -15.08
N ASP A 10 -3.79 -11.43 -16.30
CA ASP A 10 -4.39 -10.75 -17.47
C ASP A 10 -5.82 -11.25 -17.75
N PHE A 11 -6.04 -12.56 -17.61
CA PHE A 11 -7.37 -13.16 -17.68
C PHE A 11 -8.30 -12.60 -16.60
N LEU A 12 -7.88 -12.54 -15.34
CA LEU A 12 -8.68 -12.00 -14.24
C LEU A 12 -9.03 -10.53 -14.44
N LEU A 13 -8.07 -9.71 -14.87
CA LEU A 13 -8.29 -8.29 -15.16
C LEU A 13 -9.28 -8.10 -16.33
N LYS A 14 -9.18 -8.92 -17.37
CA LYS A 14 -10.11 -8.88 -18.51
C LYS A 14 -11.52 -9.30 -18.10
N THR A 15 -11.64 -10.31 -17.25
CA THR A 15 -12.93 -10.89 -16.87
C THR A 15 -13.63 -10.08 -15.78
N TYR A 16 -12.92 -9.61 -14.77
CA TYR A 16 -13.49 -9.00 -13.56
C TYR A 16 -13.13 -7.53 -13.36
N GLY A 17 -12.21 -6.98 -14.16
CA GLY A 17 -11.75 -5.59 -14.01
C GLY A 17 -12.87 -4.55 -14.08
N HIS A 18 -13.93 -4.82 -14.84
CA HIS A 18 -15.10 -3.94 -14.98
C HIS A 18 -15.93 -3.79 -13.70
N LEU A 19 -15.77 -4.70 -12.72
CA LEU A 19 -16.46 -4.64 -11.43
C LEU A 19 -15.90 -3.55 -10.52
N TYR A 20 -14.64 -3.13 -10.77
CA TYR A 20 -13.93 -2.20 -9.91
C TYR A 20 -14.16 -0.76 -10.33
N GLU A 21 -14.67 0.03 -9.40
CA GLU A 21 -14.78 1.47 -9.55
C GLU A 21 -13.48 2.15 -9.09
N LYS A 22 -13.01 3.13 -9.87
CA LYS A 22 -11.84 3.90 -9.49
C LYS A 22 -12.20 4.88 -8.37
N HIS A 23 -11.61 4.68 -7.20
CA HIS A 23 -11.73 5.61 -6.10
C HIS A 23 -10.61 6.66 -6.17
N PHE A 24 -11.00 7.91 -6.13
CA PHE A 24 -10.10 9.06 -6.16
C PHE A 24 -10.00 9.65 -4.76
N SER A 25 -8.79 9.61 -4.20
CA SER A 25 -8.47 10.38 -3.00
C SER A 25 -8.18 11.84 -3.38
N SER A 26 -8.47 12.76 -2.48
CA SER A 26 -8.01 14.16 -2.57
C SER A 26 -6.49 14.28 -2.47
N ARG A 27 -5.81 13.21 -2.05
CA ARG A 27 -4.37 13.12 -1.81
C ARG A 27 -3.68 12.54 -3.06
N SER A 28 -2.53 13.08 -3.42
CA SER A 28 -1.75 12.63 -4.58
C SER A 28 -0.87 11.42 -4.26
N GLY A 29 -0.51 10.67 -5.30
CA GLY A 29 0.40 9.53 -5.20
C GLY A 29 -0.30 8.23 -4.76
N CYS A 30 0.45 7.37 -4.09
CA CYS A 30 -0.06 6.14 -3.53
C CYS A 30 -1.15 6.43 -2.48
N PHE A 31 -2.31 5.83 -2.64
CA PHE A 31 -3.44 6.01 -1.73
C PHE A 31 -3.06 5.77 -0.27
N TYR A 32 -2.22 4.76 -0.01
CA TYR A 32 -1.85 4.36 1.35
C TYR A 32 -0.70 5.17 1.96
N CYS A 33 0.35 5.46 1.22
CA CYS A 33 1.60 6.00 1.79
C CYS A 33 2.11 7.30 1.15
N GLY A 34 1.44 7.80 0.11
CA GLY A 34 1.79 9.06 -0.55
C GLY A 34 2.98 9.00 -1.51
N GLU A 35 3.69 7.87 -1.61
CA GLU A 35 4.78 7.67 -2.55
C GLU A 35 4.29 7.72 -4.00
N LEU A 36 5.23 7.87 -4.95
CA LEU A 36 4.90 7.83 -6.36
C LEU A 36 4.16 6.53 -6.72
N ALA A 37 2.97 6.67 -7.27
CA ALA A 37 2.14 5.53 -7.65
C ALA A 37 2.45 5.11 -9.09
N GLY A 38 2.92 3.87 -9.25
CA GLY A 38 3.16 3.24 -10.55
C GLY A 38 2.28 2.02 -10.81
N THR A 39 1.45 1.64 -9.85
CA THR A 39 0.56 0.47 -9.93
C THR A 39 -0.86 0.81 -9.47
N VAL A 40 -1.74 -0.17 -9.58
CA VAL A 40 -3.12 -0.09 -9.10
C VAL A 40 -3.38 -1.23 -8.14
N ASP A 41 -3.93 -0.93 -6.97
CA ASP A 41 -4.42 -1.93 -6.04
C ASP A 41 -5.91 -2.16 -6.25
N HIS A 42 -6.33 -3.43 -6.30
CA HIS A 42 -7.71 -3.86 -6.42
C HIS A 42 -8.21 -4.36 -5.06
N CYS A 43 -9.24 -3.72 -4.55
CA CYS A 43 -9.86 -4.07 -3.28
C CYS A 43 -11.34 -4.42 -3.49
N PRO A 44 -11.77 -5.66 -3.22
CA PRO A 44 -10.99 -6.84 -2.79
C PRO A 44 -9.97 -7.30 -3.84
N PRO A 45 -8.96 -8.11 -3.45
CA PRO A 45 -7.98 -8.62 -4.42
C PRO A 45 -8.67 -9.38 -5.55
N ILE A 46 -8.27 -9.11 -6.79
CA ILE A 46 -8.98 -9.63 -7.99
C ILE A 46 -9.01 -11.16 -8.08
N ILE A 47 -8.05 -11.83 -7.44
CA ILE A 47 -8.01 -13.29 -7.39
C ILE A 47 -9.24 -13.90 -6.68
N PHE A 48 -9.84 -13.17 -5.75
CA PHE A 48 -11.04 -13.64 -5.05
C PHE A 48 -12.31 -13.56 -5.90
N CYS A 49 -12.30 -12.82 -7.00
CA CYS A 49 -13.41 -12.82 -7.95
C CYS A 49 -13.56 -14.18 -8.64
N ASP A 50 -12.46 -14.92 -8.81
CA ASP A 50 -12.45 -16.25 -9.43
C ASP A 50 -12.78 -17.38 -8.42
N THR A 51 -12.41 -17.17 -7.14
CA THR A 51 -12.55 -18.19 -6.08
C THR A 51 -13.82 -18.05 -5.26
N LYS A 52 -14.48 -16.90 -5.28
CA LYS A 52 -15.71 -16.62 -4.55
C LYS A 52 -16.84 -16.23 -5.49
N ASP A 53 -18.05 -16.71 -5.18
CA ASP A 53 -19.24 -16.31 -5.90
C ASP A 53 -19.54 -14.83 -5.71
N GLN A 54 -19.99 -14.16 -6.79
CA GLN A 54 -20.47 -12.77 -6.75
C GLN A 54 -21.56 -12.55 -5.71
N LYS A 55 -22.39 -13.56 -5.47
CA LYS A 55 -23.41 -13.56 -4.43
C LYS A 55 -22.82 -13.39 -3.04
N TRP A 56 -21.69 -14.04 -2.74
CA TRP A 56 -20.99 -13.92 -1.47
C TRP A 56 -20.55 -12.48 -1.20
N PHE A 57 -20.01 -11.80 -2.19
CA PHE A 57 -19.61 -10.38 -2.05
C PHE A 57 -20.81 -9.47 -1.79
N LYS A 58 -21.94 -9.70 -2.45
CA LYS A 58 -23.17 -8.95 -2.23
C LYS A 58 -23.74 -9.18 -0.83
N GLU A 59 -23.79 -10.42 -0.36
CA GLU A 59 -24.25 -10.77 0.98
C GLU A 59 -23.40 -10.13 2.08
N LYS A 60 -22.09 -9.98 1.85
CA LYS A 60 -21.15 -9.29 2.76
C LYS A 60 -21.12 -7.79 2.57
N ASN A 61 -21.89 -7.24 1.65
CA ASN A 61 -21.90 -5.82 1.27
C ASN A 61 -20.51 -5.28 0.91
N ILE A 62 -19.68 -6.11 0.25
CA ILE A 62 -18.35 -5.74 -0.19
C ILE A 62 -18.46 -4.98 -1.51
N LYS A 63 -17.90 -3.79 -1.55
CA LYS A 63 -17.75 -2.97 -2.76
C LYS A 63 -16.40 -3.21 -3.41
N PHE A 64 -16.31 -2.92 -4.69
CA PHE A 64 -15.12 -3.16 -5.51
C PHE A 64 -14.49 -1.81 -5.88
N TYR A 65 -13.32 -1.55 -5.34
CA TYR A 65 -12.57 -0.33 -5.62
C TYR A 65 -11.17 -0.63 -6.16
N LYS A 66 -10.66 0.26 -6.99
CA LYS A 66 -9.25 0.31 -7.38
C LYS A 66 -8.68 1.68 -7.05
N VAL A 67 -7.47 1.70 -6.51
CA VAL A 67 -6.77 2.92 -6.09
C VAL A 67 -5.36 2.94 -6.65
N SER A 68 -4.82 4.14 -6.85
CA SER A 68 -3.41 4.31 -7.20
C SER A 68 -2.52 3.82 -6.05
N CYS A 69 -1.52 3.03 -6.36
CA CYS A 69 -0.68 2.39 -5.37
C CYS A 69 0.79 2.33 -5.82
N CYS A 70 1.71 2.49 -4.88
CA CYS A 70 3.12 2.23 -5.16
C CYS A 70 3.40 0.72 -5.16
N SER A 71 4.47 0.32 -5.82
CA SER A 71 4.83 -1.11 -5.94
C SER A 71 5.10 -1.77 -4.58
N ASP A 72 5.64 -1.04 -3.60
CA ASP A 72 5.94 -1.56 -2.27
C ASP A 72 4.67 -1.85 -1.47
N CYS A 73 3.73 -0.91 -1.41
CA CYS A 73 2.43 -1.13 -0.76
C CYS A 73 1.65 -2.25 -1.44
N ASN A 74 1.62 -2.25 -2.78
CA ASN A 74 0.93 -3.28 -3.56
C ASN A 74 1.50 -4.68 -3.28
N ARG A 75 2.82 -4.81 -3.21
CA ARG A 75 3.50 -6.06 -2.84
C ARG A 75 3.17 -6.50 -1.40
N LYS A 76 3.15 -5.58 -0.44
CA LYS A 76 2.79 -5.87 0.95
C LYS A 76 1.36 -6.36 1.09
N LEU A 77 0.45 -5.76 0.34
CA LEU A 77 -0.97 -6.14 0.34
C LEU A 77 -1.20 -7.48 -0.36
N GLY A 78 -0.65 -7.66 -1.56
CA GLY A 78 -0.78 -8.90 -2.32
C GLY A 78 -2.23 -9.41 -2.38
N ALA A 79 -2.40 -10.72 -2.27
CA ALA A 79 -3.69 -11.41 -2.26
C ALA A 79 -4.24 -11.62 -0.83
N LYS A 80 -3.96 -10.73 0.11
CA LYS A 80 -4.47 -10.86 1.48
C LYS A 80 -5.98 -10.67 1.53
N GLN A 81 -6.63 -11.40 2.44
CA GLN A 81 -8.08 -11.34 2.65
C GLN A 81 -8.50 -10.06 3.40
N LEU A 82 -8.16 -8.92 2.82
CA LEU A 82 -8.52 -7.59 3.28
C LEU A 82 -9.46 -6.98 2.24
N PHE A 83 -10.74 -6.93 2.54
CA PHE A 83 -11.80 -6.67 1.56
C PHE A 83 -12.28 -5.22 1.53
N THR A 84 -11.79 -4.38 2.45
CA THR A 84 -12.05 -2.93 2.44
C THR A 84 -10.76 -2.14 2.28
N LEU A 85 -10.84 -0.94 1.72
CA LEU A 85 -9.70 -0.02 1.63
C LEU A 85 -9.20 0.38 3.02
N PHE A 86 -10.11 0.51 3.99
CA PHE A 86 -9.78 0.83 5.37
C PHE A 86 -8.93 -0.27 6.03
N ASP A 87 -9.34 -1.53 5.90
CA ASP A 87 -8.57 -2.68 6.43
C ASP A 87 -7.18 -2.77 5.78
N ARG A 88 -7.11 -2.51 4.48
CA ARG A 88 -5.84 -2.48 3.74
C ARG A 88 -4.93 -1.34 4.20
N ALA A 89 -5.50 -0.15 4.44
CA ALA A 89 -4.75 1.00 4.97
C ALA A 89 -4.20 0.71 6.38
N ASN A 90 -5.00 0.15 7.27
CA ASN A 90 -4.54 -0.25 8.60
C ASN A 90 -3.43 -1.31 8.55
N TYR A 91 -3.54 -2.27 7.64
CA TYR A 91 -2.49 -3.27 7.46
C TYR A 91 -1.17 -2.63 6.99
N ILE A 92 -1.22 -1.72 6.02
CA ILE A 92 -0.04 -0.98 5.56
C ILE A 92 0.55 -0.14 6.68
N LEU A 93 -0.29 0.60 7.43
CA LEU A 93 0.17 1.39 8.56
C LEU A 93 0.94 0.54 9.56
N ASN A 94 0.40 -0.59 9.95
CA ASN A 94 1.06 -1.53 10.88
C ASN A 94 2.43 -1.99 10.35
N LYS A 95 2.52 -2.33 9.06
CA LYS A 95 3.79 -2.74 8.44
C LYS A 95 4.81 -1.62 8.39
N LEU A 96 4.39 -0.40 8.07
CA LEU A 96 5.27 0.76 8.03
C LEU A 96 5.74 1.16 9.43
N GLU A 97 4.87 1.16 10.42
CA GLU A 97 5.22 1.43 11.82
C GLU A 97 6.18 0.39 12.38
N THR A 98 5.95 -0.88 12.11
CA THR A 98 6.87 -1.96 12.51
C THR A 98 8.26 -1.75 11.90
N SER A 99 8.34 -1.32 10.65
CA SER A 99 9.61 -1.00 10.00
C SER A 99 10.26 0.24 10.59
N SER A 100 9.48 1.30 10.88
CA SER A 100 10.00 2.55 11.46
C SER A 100 10.53 2.36 12.89
N ASN A 101 9.93 1.49 13.66
CA ASN A 101 10.37 1.18 15.02
C ASN A 101 11.73 0.44 15.08
N LYS A 102 12.17 -0.13 13.94
CA LYS A 102 13.48 -0.80 13.81
C LYS A 102 14.58 0.13 13.31
N VAL A 103 14.25 1.40 13.05
CA VAL A 103 15.22 2.37 12.53
C VAL A 103 16.19 2.78 13.61
N VAL A 104 17.49 2.70 13.30
CA VAL A 104 18.57 3.20 14.13
C VAL A 104 18.96 4.59 13.62
N ASN A 105 18.90 5.58 14.50
CA ASN A 105 19.38 6.94 14.22
C ASN A 105 20.81 7.09 14.73
N TRP A 106 21.65 7.66 13.87
CA TRP A 106 23.04 8.00 14.20
C TRP A 106 23.15 9.46 14.58
N SER A 107 23.88 9.75 15.68
CA SER A 107 24.17 11.13 16.04
C SER A 107 25.21 11.74 15.09
N GLN A 108 25.26 13.08 15.01
CA GLN A 108 26.30 13.77 14.24
C GLN A 108 27.71 13.47 14.74
N ASP A 109 27.89 13.29 16.05
CA ASP A 109 29.18 12.97 16.64
C ASP A 109 29.66 11.58 16.23
N GLU A 110 28.78 10.59 16.23
CA GLU A 110 29.07 9.24 15.72
C GLU A 110 29.43 9.26 14.23
N MET A 111 28.78 10.10 13.44
CA MET A 111 29.07 10.25 12.01
C MET A 111 30.43 10.90 11.74
N GLN A 112 30.87 11.84 12.59
CA GLN A 112 32.17 12.53 12.43
C GLN A 112 33.37 11.61 12.63
N GLU A 113 33.21 10.54 13.39
CA GLU A 113 34.27 9.57 13.66
C GLU A 113 34.42 8.51 12.54
N MET A 114 33.56 8.57 11.51
CA MET A 114 33.52 7.58 10.46
C MET A 114 34.29 8.00 9.21
N SER A 115 34.75 7.00 8.43
CA SER A 115 35.36 7.28 7.10
C SER A 115 34.33 7.85 6.13
N ALA A 116 34.77 8.66 5.16
CA ALA A 116 33.90 9.30 4.16
C ALA A 116 32.98 8.31 3.39
N MET A 117 33.41 7.06 3.20
CA MET A 117 32.60 6.03 2.58
C MET A 117 31.44 5.59 3.49
N PHE A 118 31.72 5.44 4.78
CA PHE A 118 30.72 5.12 5.80
C PHE A 118 29.71 6.27 5.95
N GLU A 119 30.15 7.52 5.93
CA GLU A 119 29.28 8.69 5.98
C GLU A 119 28.25 8.68 4.85
N LYS A 120 28.67 8.39 3.61
CA LYS A 120 27.76 8.29 2.46
C LYS A 120 26.73 7.17 2.63
N MET A 121 27.14 6.01 3.15
CA MET A 121 26.22 4.89 3.41
C MET A 121 25.19 5.24 4.48
N ILE A 122 25.61 5.91 5.54
CA ILE A 122 24.74 6.34 6.64
C ILE A 122 23.80 7.43 6.17
N GLN A 123 24.28 8.41 5.40
CA GLN A 123 23.42 9.47 4.83
C GLN A 123 22.34 8.87 3.93
N ALA A 124 22.68 7.93 3.05
CA ALA A 124 21.71 7.23 2.21
C ALA A 124 20.68 6.44 3.04
N ARG A 125 21.10 5.88 4.16
CA ARG A 125 20.19 5.18 5.09
C ARG A 125 19.26 6.14 5.83
N GLN A 126 19.78 7.28 6.28
CA GLN A 126 18.98 8.32 6.92
C GLN A 126 17.94 8.92 5.97
N ASP A 127 18.30 9.15 4.71
CA ASP A 127 17.36 9.61 3.68
C ASP A 127 16.22 8.61 3.46
N ARG A 128 16.53 7.32 3.42
CA ARG A 128 15.50 6.25 3.34
C ARG A 128 14.61 6.20 4.60
N ASN A 129 15.20 6.41 5.77
CA ASN A 129 14.46 6.45 7.03
C ASN A 129 13.51 7.65 7.06
N LYS A 130 13.97 8.81 6.58
CA LYS A 130 13.11 10.00 6.44
C LYS A 130 11.91 9.72 5.55
N THR A 131 12.13 9.11 4.40
CA THR A 131 11.04 8.70 3.50
C THR A 131 10.09 7.72 4.18
N LEU A 132 10.60 6.76 4.95
CA LEU A 132 9.78 5.82 5.70
C LEU A 132 8.90 6.55 6.74
N PHE A 133 9.45 7.50 7.49
CA PHE A 133 8.67 8.28 8.45
C PHE A 133 7.60 9.15 7.79
N GLU A 134 7.90 9.74 6.63
CA GLU A 134 6.92 10.49 5.83
C GLU A 134 5.78 9.59 5.36
N ARG A 135 6.08 8.37 4.93
CA ARG A 135 5.07 7.36 4.57
C ARG A 135 4.19 6.93 5.75
N VAL A 136 4.80 6.71 6.91
CA VAL A 136 4.06 6.40 8.15
C VAL A 136 3.09 7.52 8.47
N ARG A 137 3.58 8.75 8.49
CA ARG A 137 2.76 9.94 8.78
C ARG A 137 1.60 10.10 7.81
N PHE A 138 1.86 9.93 6.51
CA PHE A 138 0.82 10.01 5.49
C PHE A 138 -0.27 8.95 5.71
N CYS A 139 0.13 7.70 6.01
CA CYS A 139 -0.80 6.61 6.26
C CYS A 139 -1.60 6.80 7.57
N GLN A 140 -0.96 7.32 8.62
CA GLN A 140 -1.63 7.67 9.88
C GLN A 140 -2.72 8.74 9.65
N GLU A 141 -2.41 9.77 8.87
CA GLU A 141 -3.39 10.81 8.52
C GLU A 141 -4.56 10.25 7.73
N LEU A 142 -4.33 9.30 6.83
CA LEU A 142 -5.37 8.62 6.08
C LEU A 142 -6.32 7.86 7.02
N VAL A 143 -5.78 7.07 7.94
CA VAL A 143 -6.57 6.23 8.85
C VAL A 143 -7.36 7.07 9.86
N VAL A 144 -6.79 8.18 10.33
CA VAL A 144 -7.44 9.08 11.30
C VAL A 144 -8.51 9.96 10.65
N LYS A 145 -8.35 10.30 9.38
CA LYS A 145 -9.29 11.13 8.62
C LYS A 145 -10.03 10.29 7.58
N PRO A 146 -11.14 9.66 7.94
CA PRO A 146 -11.83 8.70 7.08
C PRO A 146 -12.45 9.32 5.81
N ASN A 147 -12.43 10.63 5.64
CA ASN A 147 -13.02 11.32 4.48
C ASN A 147 -12.40 10.94 3.13
N ASP A 148 -11.21 10.34 3.14
CA ASP A 148 -10.56 9.83 1.94
C ASP A 148 -11.00 8.41 1.55
N PHE A 149 -11.79 7.73 2.40
CA PHE A 149 -12.37 6.43 2.09
C PHE A 149 -13.74 6.56 1.42
N PRO A 150 -14.19 5.54 0.69
CA PRO A 150 -15.57 5.49 0.22
C PRO A 150 -16.57 5.59 1.36
N LEU A 151 -17.68 6.28 1.14
CA LEU A 151 -18.71 6.52 2.17
C LEU A 151 -19.26 5.22 2.77
N GLU A 152 -19.28 4.15 2.00
CA GLU A 152 -19.76 2.83 2.43
C GLU A 152 -18.80 2.12 3.41
N GLU A 153 -17.57 2.60 3.53
CA GLU A 153 -16.56 2.06 4.46
C GLU A 153 -16.44 2.88 5.75
N MET A 154 -17.13 4.00 5.81
CA MET A 154 -17.20 4.85 7.02
C MET A 154 -18.38 4.46 7.95
#